data_d89f218730f35a67817020a95434af28
#
_entry.id   d89f218730f35a67817020a95434af28
#
_cell.length_a   1.000
_cell.length_b   1.000
_cell.length_c   1.000
_cell.angle_alpha   90.00
_cell.angle_beta   90.00
_cell.angle_gamma   90.00
#
_symmetry.space_group_name_H-M   'P 1'
#
loop_
_entity.id
_entity.type
_entity.pdbx_description
1 polymer ?
#
loop_
_entity_poly.entity_id
_entity_poly.type
_entity_poly.pdbx_seq_one_letter_code
_entity_poly.pdbx_strand_id
1 'polypeptide(L)'
;MLEAMSKSNNILDVRDLKVWFPVRSGFLASLSKREEKFVHAVDGISFSVRRGEVFCLVGESGCGKTTTARCILRLIEPTSGTVEFQQDGRTIDLSAAKKEQIRWMRPRMQLIFQDPYESLDPKLSVLEQLSEPLDVNKVALTREEKMKRILTALSNVGLIPPETFLYRYPHELSGGQRQRVGIASSMILNPSFLVADEPVSMVDVSMRADILRIMLDIKKRGEATFLFITHDFSLAWVVGDTIAVMYCGKIVEMAPSFDLIRNPKHPYTRALVSVVPVPDPRLQRRRIILTGEVPDPVDVPKGCRFHPRCPIAKEKCRTEEPEIRNIEAGHQIACHFWEEPIP
;
A
#
# COMPACT_ATOMS: atom_id res chain seq x y z
N MET A 1 23.47 17.69 -17.14
CA MET A 1 22.40 18.68 -16.87
C MET A 1 20.99 18.10 -17.12
N LEU A 2 20.83 17.06 -17.95
CA LEU A 2 19.55 16.37 -18.22
C LEU A 2 19.16 15.31 -17.16
N GLU A 3 20.11 14.72 -16.44
CA GLU A 3 19.82 13.77 -15.35
C GLU A 3 19.27 14.41 -14.07
N ALA A 4 19.56 15.70 -13.82
CA ALA A 4 19.07 16.41 -12.62
C ALA A 4 17.59 16.84 -12.72
N MET A 5 17.01 16.92 -13.93
CA MET A 5 15.61 17.30 -14.13
C MET A 5 14.63 16.13 -14.00
N SER A 6 15.11 14.87 -14.11
CA SER A 6 14.28 13.66 -13.96
C SER A 6 13.92 13.35 -12.49
N LYS A 7 14.65 13.87 -11.52
CA LYS A 7 14.42 13.62 -10.07
C LYS A 7 13.26 14.42 -9.46
N SER A 8 12.65 15.35 -10.18
CA SER A 8 11.71 16.31 -9.58
C SER A 8 10.24 15.85 -9.54
N ASN A 9 9.87 14.72 -10.13
CA ASN A 9 8.46 14.31 -10.21
C ASN A 9 8.04 13.22 -9.20
N ASN A 10 9.00 12.59 -8.50
CA ASN A 10 8.67 11.61 -7.47
C ASN A 10 8.28 12.32 -6.17
N ILE A 11 7.25 11.80 -5.50
CA ILE A 11 6.90 12.21 -4.14
C ILE A 11 7.53 11.27 -3.10
N LEU A 12 7.74 10.00 -3.49
CA LEU A 12 8.32 8.97 -2.64
C LEU A 12 9.35 8.15 -3.42
N ASP A 13 10.51 7.95 -2.84
CA ASP A 13 11.54 7.02 -3.32
C ASP A 13 11.92 6.05 -2.20
N VAL A 14 11.74 4.75 -2.44
CA VAL A 14 12.08 3.65 -1.52
C VAL A 14 13.23 2.86 -2.12
N ARG A 15 14.31 2.62 -1.35
CA ARG A 15 15.51 1.91 -1.82
C ARG A 15 15.96 0.88 -0.80
N ASP A 16 16.09 -0.36 -1.26
CA ASP A 16 16.55 -1.52 -0.49
C ASP A 16 15.92 -1.61 0.91
N LEU A 17 14.62 -1.32 1.00
CA LEU A 17 13.90 -1.28 2.27
C LEU A 17 13.77 -2.68 2.86
N LYS A 18 14.25 -2.84 4.11
CA LYS A 18 14.12 -4.07 4.90
C LYS A 18 13.41 -3.78 6.21
N VAL A 19 12.49 -4.67 6.56
CA VAL A 19 11.81 -4.67 7.85
C VAL A 19 11.75 -6.10 8.34
N TRP A 20 12.57 -6.39 9.35
CA TRP A 20 12.71 -7.69 9.97
C TRP A 20 12.27 -7.61 11.42
N PHE A 21 11.48 -8.57 11.88
CA PHE A 21 11.05 -8.65 13.27
C PHE A 21 11.70 -9.82 13.96
N PRO A 22 12.33 -9.63 15.13
CA PRO A 22 12.91 -10.73 15.89
C PRO A 22 11.84 -11.69 16.38
N VAL A 23 12.04 -12.99 16.17
CA VAL A 23 11.18 -14.04 16.73
C VAL A 23 11.52 -14.17 18.21
N ARG A 24 10.58 -13.79 19.09
CA ARG A 24 10.77 -13.95 20.54
C ARG A 24 10.81 -15.44 20.90
N SER A 25 11.97 -15.97 21.13
CA SER A 25 12.14 -17.28 21.76
C SER A 25 11.77 -17.18 23.25
N GLY A 26 11.03 -18.16 23.79
CA GLY A 26 10.62 -18.19 25.20
C GLY A 26 11.83 -18.14 26.13
N PHE A 27 11.61 -17.79 27.40
CA PHE A 27 12.62 -17.50 28.44
C PHE A 27 13.70 -18.60 28.59
N LEU A 28 13.42 -19.87 28.25
CA LEU A 28 14.35 -20.99 28.29
C LEU A 28 15.32 -21.06 27.09
N ALA A 29 15.01 -20.36 25.99
CA ALA A 29 15.89 -20.34 24.81
C ALA A 29 17.03 -19.33 24.90
N SER A 30 16.95 -18.37 25.84
CA SER A 30 18.04 -17.41 26.12
C SER A 30 19.29 -18.04 26.73
N LEU A 31 19.19 -19.30 27.21
CA LEU A 31 20.30 -20.09 27.77
C LEU A 31 21.03 -20.95 26.73
N SER A 32 20.49 -21.08 25.52
CA SER A 32 21.15 -21.77 24.41
C SER A 32 21.62 -20.75 23.37
N LYS A 33 22.86 -20.85 22.88
CA LYS A 33 23.42 -20.09 21.73
C LYS A 33 22.68 -20.44 20.42
N ARG A 34 21.33 -20.26 20.36
CA ARG A 34 20.60 -20.39 19.09
C ARG A 34 20.70 -19.07 18.34
N GLU A 35 20.91 -19.16 17.03
CA GLU A 35 20.86 -18.03 16.13
C GLU A 35 19.52 -17.30 16.27
N GLU A 36 19.56 -15.99 16.37
CA GLU A 36 18.36 -15.17 16.41
C GLU A 36 17.63 -15.32 15.06
N LYS A 37 16.40 -15.82 15.12
CA LYS A 37 15.53 -15.91 13.93
C LYS A 37 14.76 -14.63 13.75
N PHE A 38 14.55 -14.23 12.49
CA PHE A 38 13.81 -13.05 12.12
C PHE A 38 12.69 -13.39 11.15
N VAL A 39 11.55 -12.71 11.30
CA VAL A 39 10.50 -12.66 10.28
C VAL A 39 10.92 -11.63 9.24
N HIS A 40 11.21 -12.05 8.02
CA HIS A 40 11.61 -11.18 6.90
C HIS A 40 10.37 -10.59 6.22
N ALA A 41 9.66 -9.70 6.92
CA ALA A 41 8.39 -9.16 6.44
C ALA A 41 8.54 -8.30 5.17
N VAL A 42 9.61 -7.52 5.08
CA VAL A 42 10.04 -6.76 3.89
C VAL A 42 11.54 -6.96 3.76
N ASP A 43 12.02 -7.28 2.56
CA ASP A 43 13.42 -7.69 2.40
C ASP A 43 14.05 -7.19 1.11
N GLY A 44 14.42 -5.91 1.11
CA GLY A 44 15.16 -5.27 0.03
C GLY A 44 14.27 -4.88 -1.16
N ILE A 45 13.14 -4.23 -0.89
CA ILE A 45 12.29 -3.69 -1.96
C ILE A 45 12.72 -2.27 -2.33
N SER A 46 12.60 -1.97 -3.64
CA SER A 46 12.88 -0.64 -4.19
C SER A 46 11.80 -0.25 -5.18
N PHE A 47 11.26 0.95 -5.04
CA PHE A 47 10.28 1.53 -5.97
C PHE A 47 10.16 3.04 -5.76
N SER A 48 9.60 3.72 -6.74
CA SER A 48 9.31 5.16 -6.68
C SER A 48 7.86 5.42 -7.00
N VAL A 49 7.27 6.44 -6.37
CA VAL A 49 5.90 6.89 -6.61
C VAL A 49 5.93 8.30 -7.14
N ARG A 50 5.33 8.53 -8.31
CA ARG A 50 5.24 9.86 -8.93
C ARG A 50 4.08 10.66 -8.33
N ARG A 51 4.20 11.98 -8.36
CA ARG A 51 3.12 12.88 -7.93
C ARG A 51 1.85 12.66 -8.75
N GLY A 52 0.70 12.58 -8.08
CA GLY A 52 -0.60 12.34 -8.69
C GLY A 52 -0.83 10.90 -9.16
N GLU A 53 0.13 9.99 -8.93
CA GLU A 53 0.04 8.59 -9.27
C GLU A 53 -0.76 7.81 -8.21
N VAL A 54 -1.48 6.78 -8.66
CA VAL A 54 -1.93 5.68 -7.80
C VAL A 54 -1.00 4.49 -8.03
N PHE A 55 -0.06 4.31 -7.12
CA PHE A 55 0.84 3.16 -7.09
C PHE A 55 0.20 2.04 -6.29
N CYS A 56 -0.05 0.90 -6.93
CA CYS A 56 -0.67 -0.26 -6.28
C CYS A 56 0.37 -1.26 -5.83
N LEU A 57 0.32 -1.68 -4.56
CA LEU A 57 1.11 -2.79 -4.03
C LEU A 57 0.18 -3.98 -3.81
N VAL A 58 0.37 -5.06 -4.58
CA VAL A 58 -0.55 -6.19 -4.64
C VAL A 58 0.17 -7.49 -4.30
N GLY A 59 -0.55 -8.44 -3.69
CA GLY A 59 -0.03 -9.77 -3.36
C GLY A 59 -0.88 -10.49 -2.32
N GLU A 60 -0.59 -11.76 -2.06
CA GLU A 60 -1.29 -12.57 -1.07
C GLU A 60 -1.17 -11.97 0.35
N SER A 61 -2.09 -12.38 1.25
CA SER A 61 -2.03 -11.96 2.65
C SER A 61 -0.70 -12.39 3.29
N GLY A 62 -0.13 -11.55 4.15
CA GLY A 62 1.15 -11.83 4.81
C GLY A 62 2.41 -11.58 3.97
N CYS A 63 2.33 -11.15 2.69
CA CYS A 63 3.52 -10.92 1.87
C CYS A 63 4.32 -9.63 2.21
N GLY A 64 3.86 -8.80 3.17
CA GLY A 64 4.58 -7.62 3.66
C GLY A 64 4.03 -6.25 3.26
N LYS A 65 2.89 -6.16 2.56
CA LYS A 65 2.29 -4.90 2.06
C LYS A 65 2.00 -3.88 3.17
N THR A 66 1.21 -4.28 4.18
CA THR A 66 0.88 -3.43 5.33
C THR A 66 2.13 -3.04 6.12
N THR A 67 3.11 -3.94 6.24
CA THR A 67 4.40 -3.65 6.88
C THR A 67 5.16 -2.57 6.11
N THR A 68 5.20 -2.66 4.77
CA THR A 68 5.79 -1.63 3.89
C THR A 68 5.11 -0.28 4.11
N ALA A 69 3.77 -0.23 4.11
CA ALA A 69 3.00 0.98 4.35
C ALA A 69 3.30 1.62 5.71
N ARG A 70 3.27 0.82 6.77
CA ARG A 70 3.56 1.29 8.13
C ARG A 70 4.99 1.79 8.29
N CYS A 71 5.94 1.17 7.59
CA CYS A 71 7.33 1.61 7.59
C CYS A 71 7.49 2.95 6.84
N ILE A 72 6.89 3.11 5.67
CA ILE A 72 6.88 4.37 4.91
C ILE A 72 6.30 5.52 5.74
N LEU A 73 5.22 5.26 6.48
CA LEU A 73 4.61 6.23 7.40
C LEU A 73 5.38 6.40 8.71
N ARG A 74 6.52 5.74 8.91
CA ARG A 74 7.29 5.76 10.18
C ARG A 74 6.41 5.43 11.40
N LEU A 75 5.48 4.50 11.23
CA LEU A 75 4.75 3.85 12.32
C LEU A 75 5.57 2.69 12.90
N ILE A 76 6.44 2.08 12.07
CA ILE A 76 7.48 1.12 12.44
C ILE A 76 8.80 1.58 11.86
N GLU A 77 9.90 1.20 12.51
CA GLU A 77 11.24 1.54 12.04
C GLU A 77 11.75 0.53 11.02
N PRO A 78 12.44 0.97 9.95
CA PRO A 78 13.10 0.06 9.03
C PRO A 78 14.29 -0.60 9.71
N THR A 79 14.59 -1.84 9.32
CA THR A 79 15.84 -2.52 9.70
C THR A 79 17.03 -1.94 8.92
N SER A 80 16.81 -1.67 7.62
CA SER A 80 17.76 -0.99 6.74
C SER A 80 17.06 -0.44 5.49
N GLY A 81 17.80 0.26 4.64
CA GLY A 81 17.29 0.91 3.44
C GLY A 81 16.89 2.35 3.69
N THR A 82 16.42 3.04 2.65
CA THR A 82 16.04 4.45 2.70
C THR A 82 14.64 4.67 2.17
N VAL A 83 13.93 5.65 2.76
CA VAL A 83 12.62 6.11 2.34
C VAL A 83 12.67 7.63 2.23
N GLU A 84 12.83 8.15 1.02
CA GLU A 84 12.89 9.58 0.77
C GLU A 84 11.50 10.13 0.40
N PHE A 85 11.02 11.10 1.16
CA PHE A 85 9.78 11.82 0.89
C PHE A 85 10.07 13.25 0.43
N GLN A 86 9.50 13.64 -0.71
CA GLN A 86 9.73 14.93 -1.34
C GLN A 86 8.45 15.77 -1.34
N GLN A 87 8.47 16.89 -0.62
CA GLN A 87 7.34 17.84 -0.56
C GLN A 87 7.82 19.25 -0.26
N ASP A 88 7.17 20.25 -0.86
CA ASP A 88 7.44 21.68 -0.65
C ASP A 88 8.92 22.07 -0.84
N GLY A 89 9.59 21.48 -1.87
CA GLY A 89 11.01 21.69 -2.14
C GLY A 89 11.97 21.06 -1.12
N ARG A 90 11.45 20.25 -0.20
CA ARG A 90 12.25 19.51 0.80
C ARG A 90 12.26 18.03 0.45
N THR A 91 13.42 17.41 0.62
CA THR A 91 13.58 15.93 0.62
C THR A 91 13.96 15.51 2.03
N ILE A 92 13.22 14.58 2.60
CA ILE A 92 13.47 14.02 3.93
C ILE A 92 13.62 12.53 3.80
N ASP A 93 14.77 12.01 4.25
CA ASP A 93 14.91 10.57 4.48
C ASP A 93 14.14 10.20 5.75
N LEU A 94 13.01 9.54 5.56
CA LEU A 94 12.13 9.10 6.65
C LEU A 94 12.77 7.98 7.46
N SER A 95 13.69 7.18 6.88
CA SER A 95 14.36 6.07 7.59
C SER A 95 15.23 6.57 8.73
N ALA A 96 15.83 7.75 8.58
CA ALA A 96 16.69 8.40 9.57
C ALA A 96 16.08 9.67 10.20
N ALA A 97 14.77 9.91 9.95
CA ALA A 97 14.11 11.16 10.31
C ALA A 97 14.05 11.40 11.83
N LYS A 98 14.39 12.61 12.24
CA LYS A 98 14.26 13.09 13.63
C LYS A 98 12.79 13.43 13.95
N LYS A 99 12.49 13.57 15.24
CA LYS A 99 11.14 13.83 15.77
C LYS A 99 10.43 15.03 15.10
N GLU A 100 11.18 16.11 14.84
CA GLU A 100 10.68 17.34 14.19
C GLU A 100 10.30 17.09 12.73
N GLN A 101 11.11 16.31 12.01
CA GLN A 101 10.87 15.93 10.61
C GLN A 101 9.64 15.02 10.50
N ILE A 102 9.51 14.05 11.42
CA ILE A 102 8.32 13.19 11.50
C ILE A 102 7.08 14.03 11.78
N ARG A 103 7.15 15.00 12.73
CA ARG A 103 6.03 15.90 13.02
C ARG A 103 5.64 16.75 11.80
N TRP A 104 6.62 17.21 11.02
CA TRP A 104 6.36 17.95 9.77
C TRP A 104 5.72 17.07 8.70
N MET A 105 6.10 15.79 8.62
CA MET A 105 5.59 14.81 7.65
C MET A 105 4.13 14.40 7.96
N ARG A 106 3.77 14.22 9.24
CA ARG A 106 2.48 13.67 9.67
C ARG A 106 1.25 14.28 8.98
N PRO A 107 1.06 15.62 8.88
CA PRO A 107 -0.09 16.19 8.18
C PRO A 107 -0.06 15.99 6.66
N ARG A 108 1.10 15.66 6.08
CA ARG A 108 1.30 15.52 4.63
C ARG A 108 1.18 14.09 4.13
N MET A 109 1.34 13.13 5.03
CA MET A 109 1.21 11.69 4.74
C MET A 109 0.19 11.09 5.71
N GLN A 110 -0.89 10.57 5.18
CA GLN A 110 -1.99 10.02 5.98
C GLN A 110 -2.30 8.58 5.60
N LEU A 111 -2.97 7.86 6.49
CA LEU A 111 -3.36 6.46 6.33
C LEU A 111 -4.89 6.35 6.30
N ILE A 112 -5.40 5.65 5.30
CA ILE A 112 -6.77 5.13 5.29
C ILE A 112 -6.67 3.67 5.75
N PHE A 113 -7.26 3.36 6.90
CA PHE A 113 -7.17 2.05 7.54
C PHE A 113 -8.02 1.00 6.83
N GLN A 114 -7.61 -0.25 6.96
CA GLN A 114 -8.33 -1.43 6.47
C GLN A 114 -9.66 -1.62 7.19
N ASP A 115 -9.64 -1.51 8.53
CA ASP A 115 -10.82 -1.67 9.35
C ASP A 115 -11.41 -0.29 9.74
N PRO A 116 -12.65 0.01 9.31
CA PRO A 116 -13.35 1.23 9.72
C PRO A 116 -13.57 1.36 11.23
N TYR A 117 -13.56 0.24 11.96
CA TYR A 117 -13.71 0.24 13.41
C TYR A 117 -12.43 0.66 14.13
N GLU A 118 -11.26 0.32 13.57
CA GLU A 118 -9.96 0.74 14.11
C GLU A 118 -9.63 2.20 13.78
N SER A 119 -10.30 2.77 12.78
CA SER A 119 -10.01 4.13 12.28
C SER A 119 -10.64 5.24 13.13
N LEU A 120 -11.66 4.94 13.92
CA LEU A 120 -12.46 5.91 14.68
C LEU A 120 -12.49 5.57 16.17
N ASP A 121 -12.28 6.57 17.03
CA ASP A 121 -12.47 6.40 18.47
C ASP A 121 -14.00 6.27 18.78
N PRO A 122 -14.47 5.15 19.37
CA PRO A 122 -15.89 4.94 19.63
C PRO A 122 -16.50 5.94 20.61
N LYS A 123 -15.67 6.71 21.34
CA LYS A 123 -16.11 7.71 22.33
C LYS A 123 -16.28 9.11 21.75
N LEU A 124 -15.76 9.35 20.54
CA LEU A 124 -15.81 10.66 19.89
C LEU A 124 -16.92 10.70 18.84
N SER A 125 -17.64 11.82 18.79
CA SER A 125 -18.58 12.13 17.69
C SER A 125 -17.82 12.38 16.38
N VAL A 126 -18.51 12.32 15.24
CA VAL A 126 -17.92 12.64 13.92
C VAL A 126 -17.28 14.02 13.91
N LEU A 127 -17.92 15.02 14.55
CA LEU A 127 -17.37 16.37 14.68
C LEU A 127 -16.03 16.36 15.41
N GLU A 128 -15.92 15.65 16.51
CA GLU A 128 -14.70 15.53 17.31
C GLU A 128 -13.62 14.77 16.56
N GLN A 129 -13.96 13.65 15.89
CA GLN A 129 -13.05 12.86 15.04
C GLN A 129 -12.37 13.72 13.95
N LEU A 130 -13.15 14.58 13.28
CA LEU A 130 -12.61 15.45 12.25
C LEU A 130 -11.93 16.72 12.79
N SER A 131 -12.27 17.11 14.02
CA SER A 131 -11.63 18.26 14.69
C SER A 131 -10.24 17.92 15.20
N GLU A 132 -10.05 16.72 15.75
CA GLU A 132 -8.82 16.29 16.38
C GLU A 132 -7.56 16.45 15.50
N PRO A 133 -7.54 15.99 14.23
CA PRO A 133 -6.38 16.20 13.36
C PRO A 133 -6.01 17.67 13.17
N LEU A 134 -7.01 18.55 13.09
CA LEU A 134 -6.79 19.99 12.95
C LEU A 134 -6.18 20.59 14.23
N ASP A 135 -6.67 20.18 15.38
CA ASP A 135 -6.23 20.67 16.69
C ASP A 135 -4.79 20.18 17.01
N VAL A 136 -4.54 18.89 16.84
CA VAL A 136 -3.22 18.27 17.08
C VAL A 136 -2.14 18.88 16.19
N ASN A 137 -2.47 19.17 14.93
CA ASN A 137 -1.54 19.81 14.00
C ASN A 137 -1.55 21.34 14.09
N LYS A 138 -2.28 21.94 15.04
CA LYS A 138 -2.35 23.39 15.29
C LYS A 138 -2.68 24.18 14.03
N VAL A 139 -3.63 23.71 13.23
CA VAL A 139 -4.10 24.42 12.06
C VAL A 139 -4.87 25.66 12.52
N ALA A 140 -4.32 26.84 12.27
CA ALA A 140 -4.91 28.11 12.70
C ALA A 140 -6.20 28.38 11.90
N LEU A 141 -7.35 28.07 12.47
CA LEU A 141 -8.67 28.31 11.90
C LEU A 141 -9.59 28.93 12.94
N THR A 142 -10.45 29.85 12.51
CA THR A 142 -11.59 30.28 13.33
C THR A 142 -12.57 29.11 13.50
N ARG A 143 -13.49 29.24 14.46
CA ARG A 143 -14.54 28.22 14.69
C ARG A 143 -15.40 28.00 13.44
N GLU A 144 -15.70 29.05 12.72
CA GLU A 144 -16.50 28.99 11.48
C GLU A 144 -15.74 28.32 10.34
N GLU A 145 -14.47 28.64 10.13
CA GLU A 145 -13.61 28.02 9.13
C GLU A 145 -13.43 26.52 9.41
N LYS A 146 -13.21 26.15 10.68
CA LYS A 146 -13.11 24.76 11.11
C LYS A 146 -14.39 24.00 10.81
N MET A 147 -15.55 24.54 11.15
CA MET A 147 -16.86 23.94 10.87
C MET A 147 -17.08 23.80 9.36
N LYS A 148 -16.82 24.84 8.58
CA LYS A 148 -16.91 24.81 7.11
C LYS A 148 -16.03 23.73 6.51
N ARG A 149 -14.79 23.59 6.99
CA ARG A 149 -13.85 22.56 6.53
C ARG A 149 -14.35 21.14 6.83
N ILE A 150 -14.91 20.92 8.02
CA ILE A 150 -15.50 19.64 8.42
C ILE A 150 -16.70 19.28 7.53
N LEU A 151 -17.63 20.21 7.35
CA LEU A 151 -18.81 19.99 6.50
C LEU A 151 -18.40 19.70 5.05
N THR A 152 -17.42 20.44 4.53
CA THR A 152 -16.88 20.20 3.19
C THR A 152 -16.23 18.81 3.09
N ALA A 153 -15.45 18.38 4.08
CA ALA A 153 -14.83 17.05 4.10
C ALA A 153 -15.89 15.95 4.09
N LEU A 154 -16.94 16.05 4.89
CA LEU A 154 -18.06 15.10 4.90
C LEU A 154 -18.82 15.07 3.56
N SER A 155 -19.08 16.24 2.97
CA SER A 155 -19.73 16.33 1.65
C SER A 155 -18.88 15.69 0.57
N ASN A 156 -17.57 15.89 0.56
CA ASN A 156 -16.63 15.33 -0.42
C ASN A 156 -16.60 13.79 -0.43
N VAL A 157 -16.92 13.17 0.70
CA VAL A 157 -17.04 11.70 0.81
C VAL A 157 -18.48 11.21 0.65
N GLY A 158 -19.42 12.10 0.24
CA GLY A 158 -20.81 11.76 -0.06
C GLY A 158 -21.66 11.48 1.19
N LEU A 159 -21.30 12.05 2.34
CA LEU A 159 -22.15 12.09 3.55
C LEU A 159 -23.02 13.36 3.48
N ILE A 160 -24.22 13.24 2.90
CA ILE A 160 -25.14 14.35 2.57
C ILE A 160 -26.50 14.09 3.18
N PRO A 161 -27.15 15.07 3.89
CA PRO A 161 -26.57 16.35 4.30
C PRO A 161 -25.54 16.19 5.43
N PRO A 162 -24.35 16.87 5.37
CA PRO A 162 -23.24 16.60 6.30
C PRO A 162 -23.56 16.96 7.74
N GLU A 163 -24.45 17.93 7.99
CA GLU A 163 -24.86 18.38 9.33
C GLU A 163 -25.50 17.23 10.14
N THR A 164 -26.20 16.31 9.46
CA THR A 164 -26.89 15.19 10.11
C THR A 164 -25.94 14.15 10.70
N PHE A 165 -24.66 14.20 10.32
CA PHE A 165 -23.65 13.26 10.77
C PHE A 165 -22.79 13.81 11.92
N LEU A 166 -22.70 15.11 12.12
CA LEU A 166 -21.76 15.77 13.04
C LEU A 166 -21.75 15.19 14.44
N TYR A 167 -22.94 14.96 15.02
CA TYR A 167 -23.10 14.53 16.41
C TYR A 167 -23.33 13.03 16.56
N ARG A 168 -23.24 12.27 15.45
CA ARG A 168 -23.31 10.81 15.51
C ARG A 168 -21.99 10.23 16.00
N TYR A 169 -22.12 9.11 16.71
CA TYR A 169 -21.00 8.30 17.14
C TYR A 169 -20.74 7.14 16.16
N PRO A 170 -19.53 6.54 16.14
CA PRO A 170 -19.21 5.42 15.25
C PRO A 170 -20.22 4.26 15.30
N HIS A 171 -20.78 3.94 16.47
CA HIS A 171 -21.75 2.86 16.61
C HIS A 171 -23.13 3.15 15.98
N GLU A 172 -23.43 4.41 15.67
CA GLU A 172 -24.66 4.85 14.99
C GLU A 172 -24.51 4.92 13.47
N LEU A 173 -23.34 4.60 12.95
CA LEU A 173 -22.99 4.64 11.52
C LEU A 173 -22.92 3.22 10.93
N SER A 174 -23.34 3.06 9.66
CA SER A 174 -23.06 1.84 8.91
C SER A 174 -21.54 1.68 8.63
N GLY A 175 -21.09 0.47 8.26
CA GLY A 175 -19.68 0.22 7.93
C GLY A 175 -19.16 1.14 6.83
N GLY A 176 -19.93 1.33 5.75
CA GLY A 176 -19.57 2.25 4.67
C GLY A 176 -19.57 3.73 5.09
N GLN A 177 -20.48 4.15 6.00
CA GLN A 177 -20.46 5.52 6.55
C GLN A 177 -19.23 5.75 7.43
N ARG A 178 -18.84 4.77 8.28
CA ARG A 178 -17.59 4.84 9.05
C ARG A 178 -16.37 4.97 8.17
N GLN A 179 -16.28 4.14 7.11
CA GLN A 179 -15.18 4.23 6.15
C GLN A 179 -15.10 5.61 5.49
N ARG A 180 -16.24 6.19 5.11
CA ARG A 180 -16.29 7.55 4.55
C ARG A 180 -15.85 8.61 5.57
N VAL A 181 -16.22 8.49 6.85
CA VAL A 181 -15.73 9.37 7.92
C VAL A 181 -14.22 9.21 8.09
N GLY A 182 -13.68 7.98 8.08
CA GLY A 182 -12.25 7.72 8.14
C GLY A 182 -11.48 8.35 6.96
N ILE A 183 -12.01 8.25 5.74
CA ILE A 183 -11.45 8.93 4.57
C ILE A 183 -11.51 10.46 4.73
N ALA A 184 -12.64 11.01 5.19
CA ALA A 184 -12.77 12.44 5.45
C ALA A 184 -11.75 12.94 6.49
N SER A 185 -11.55 12.17 7.57
CA SER A 185 -10.55 12.47 8.60
C SER A 185 -9.12 12.44 8.04
N SER A 186 -8.79 11.46 7.21
CA SER A 186 -7.47 11.37 6.56
C SER A 186 -7.25 12.54 5.58
N MET A 187 -8.31 13.03 4.93
CA MET A 187 -8.24 14.13 3.95
C MET A 187 -8.30 15.52 4.57
N ILE A 188 -8.74 15.67 5.83
CA ILE A 188 -9.02 16.98 6.42
C ILE A 188 -7.80 17.89 6.54
N LEU A 189 -6.60 17.31 6.54
CA LEU A 189 -5.32 18.03 6.55
C LEU A 189 -4.81 18.37 5.14
N ASN A 190 -5.51 17.97 4.07
CA ASN A 190 -5.08 18.07 2.68
C ASN A 190 -3.70 17.43 2.47
N PRO A 191 -3.55 16.13 2.76
CA PRO A 191 -2.27 15.44 2.60
C PRO A 191 -1.89 15.36 1.12
N SER A 192 -0.59 15.41 0.84
CA SER A 192 -0.07 15.20 -0.50
C SER A 192 0.15 13.73 -0.85
N PHE A 193 0.20 12.86 0.18
CA PHE A 193 0.40 11.43 0.03
C PHE A 193 -0.54 10.65 0.96
N LEU A 194 -1.27 9.71 0.37
CA LEU A 194 -2.20 8.84 1.08
C LEU A 194 -1.80 7.37 0.90
N VAL A 195 -1.66 6.69 2.01
CA VAL A 195 -1.59 5.23 2.03
C VAL A 195 -3.00 4.70 2.25
N ALA A 196 -3.51 3.88 1.34
CA ALA A 196 -4.80 3.22 1.45
C ALA A 196 -4.56 1.72 1.63
N ASP A 197 -4.62 1.26 2.87
CA ASP A 197 -4.38 -0.15 3.21
C ASP A 197 -5.69 -0.92 3.19
N GLU A 198 -5.93 -1.67 2.11
CA GLU A 198 -7.15 -2.45 1.85
C GLU A 198 -8.48 -1.68 2.13
N PRO A 199 -8.66 -0.47 1.61
CA PRO A 199 -9.69 0.47 2.05
C PRO A 199 -11.13 0.03 1.80
N VAL A 200 -11.35 -1.09 1.09
CA VAL A 200 -12.68 -1.63 0.74
C VAL A 200 -12.87 -3.09 1.14
N SER A 201 -11.92 -3.70 1.86
CA SER A 201 -11.98 -5.13 2.20
C SER A 201 -13.11 -5.45 3.20
N MET A 202 -13.37 -4.56 4.14
CA MET A 202 -14.33 -4.73 5.24
C MET A 202 -15.69 -4.07 4.98
N VAL A 203 -15.98 -3.71 3.73
CA VAL A 203 -17.27 -3.08 3.37
C VAL A 203 -18.03 -3.92 2.35
N ASP A 204 -19.37 -3.79 2.35
CA ASP A 204 -20.25 -4.49 1.43
C ASP A 204 -19.92 -4.19 -0.03
N VAL A 205 -20.14 -5.16 -0.90
CA VAL A 205 -19.80 -5.08 -2.34
C VAL A 205 -20.41 -3.83 -3.00
N SER A 206 -21.64 -3.46 -2.66
CA SER A 206 -22.31 -2.26 -3.18
C SER A 206 -21.60 -0.97 -2.77
N MET A 207 -21.02 -0.93 -1.58
CA MET A 207 -20.32 0.24 -1.05
C MET A 207 -18.89 0.39 -1.57
N ARG A 208 -18.26 -0.72 -2.03
CA ARG A 208 -16.89 -0.71 -2.56
C ARG A 208 -16.75 0.25 -3.73
N ALA A 209 -17.68 0.19 -4.68
CA ALA A 209 -17.68 1.06 -5.86
C ALA A 209 -17.72 2.55 -5.50
N ASP A 210 -18.53 2.91 -4.50
CA ASP A 210 -18.66 4.29 -4.04
C ASP A 210 -17.39 4.81 -3.39
N ILE A 211 -16.75 3.99 -2.53
CA ILE A 211 -15.48 4.35 -1.87
C ILE A 211 -14.36 4.52 -2.90
N LEU A 212 -14.27 3.59 -3.88
CA LEU A 212 -13.31 3.71 -4.97
C LEU A 212 -13.56 4.97 -5.82
N ARG A 213 -14.82 5.32 -6.07
CA ARG A 213 -15.17 6.56 -6.77
C ARG A 213 -14.66 7.79 -6.00
N ILE A 214 -14.87 7.85 -4.68
CA ILE A 214 -14.35 8.93 -3.84
C ILE A 214 -12.82 9.05 -4.00
N MET A 215 -12.07 7.96 -3.95
CA MET A 215 -10.62 7.95 -4.10
C MET A 215 -10.19 8.39 -5.51
N LEU A 216 -10.87 7.93 -6.55
CA LEU A 216 -10.62 8.36 -7.93
C LEU A 216 -10.95 9.84 -8.14
N ASP A 217 -11.95 10.38 -7.47
CA ASP A 217 -12.30 11.81 -7.55
C ASP A 217 -11.24 12.66 -6.83
N ILE A 218 -10.70 12.22 -5.69
CA ILE A 218 -9.54 12.84 -5.03
C ILE A 218 -8.32 12.87 -5.97
N LYS A 219 -8.03 11.73 -6.64
CA LYS A 219 -6.96 11.65 -7.65
C LYS A 219 -7.18 12.64 -8.79
N LYS A 220 -8.38 12.63 -9.39
CA LYS A 220 -8.71 13.52 -10.54
C LYS A 220 -8.58 14.99 -10.22
N ARG A 221 -8.87 15.40 -8.99
CA ARG A 221 -8.69 16.78 -8.52
C ARG A 221 -7.22 17.13 -8.26
N GLY A 222 -6.30 16.15 -8.34
CA GLY A 222 -4.88 16.32 -8.07
C GLY A 222 -4.58 16.59 -6.59
N GLU A 223 -5.49 16.22 -5.69
CA GLU A 223 -5.40 16.54 -4.26
C GLU A 223 -4.37 15.67 -3.54
N ALA A 224 -4.17 14.41 -3.98
CA ALA A 224 -3.22 13.51 -3.34
C ALA A 224 -2.63 12.47 -4.30
N THR A 225 -1.47 11.94 -3.94
CA THR A 225 -0.82 10.76 -4.52
C THR A 225 -1.14 9.56 -3.64
N PHE A 226 -1.32 8.38 -4.21
CA PHE A 226 -1.73 7.20 -3.47
C PHE A 226 -0.71 6.06 -3.52
N LEU A 227 -0.46 5.46 -2.36
CA LEU A 227 0.02 4.07 -2.25
C LEU A 227 -1.20 3.21 -1.88
N PHE A 228 -1.72 2.48 -2.85
CA PHE A 228 -2.91 1.66 -2.70
C PHE A 228 -2.52 0.19 -2.49
N ILE A 229 -2.89 -0.36 -1.34
CA ILE A 229 -2.59 -1.75 -0.98
C ILE A 229 -3.85 -2.57 -1.11
N THR A 230 -3.75 -3.69 -1.82
CA THR A 230 -4.85 -4.64 -1.96
C THR A 230 -4.33 -6.05 -2.25
N HIS A 231 -5.15 -7.07 -1.98
CA HIS A 231 -4.95 -8.42 -2.49
C HIS A 231 -5.78 -8.69 -3.75
N ASP A 232 -6.67 -7.76 -4.14
CA ASP A 232 -7.55 -7.88 -5.30
C ASP A 232 -6.96 -7.17 -6.53
N PHE A 233 -6.50 -7.96 -7.50
CA PHE A 233 -5.95 -7.46 -8.75
C PHE A 233 -6.97 -6.68 -9.60
N SER A 234 -8.27 -7.02 -9.49
CA SER A 234 -9.31 -6.30 -10.22
C SER A 234 -9.41 -4.85 -9.76
N LEU A 235 -9.30 -4.64 -8.44
CA LEU A 235 -9.28 -3.29 -7.86
C LEU A 235 -8.02 -2.53 -8.27
N ALA A 236 -6.85 -3.16 -8.16
CA ALA A 236 -5.59 -2.54 -8.57
C ALA A 236 -5.60 -2.14 -10.05
N TRP A 237 -6.21 -2.94 -10.92
CA TRP A 237 -6.36 -2.62 -12.34
C TRP A 237 -7.23 -1.39 -12.58
N VAL A 238 -8.35 -1.28 -11.84
CA VAL A 238 -9.31 -0.17 -12.01
C VAL A 238 -8.74 1.16 -11.52
N VAL A 239 -8.00 1.16 -10.40
CA VAL A 239 -7.56 2.41 -9.75
C VAL A 239 -6.11 2.78 -10.04
N GLY A 240 -5.26 1.79 -10.32
CA GLY A 240 -3.81 1.93 -10.38
C GLY A 240 -3.26 2.44 -11.70
N ASP A 241 -2.24 3.29 -11.62
CA ASP A 241 -1.39 3.64 -12.77
C ASP A 241 -0.22 2.67 -12.89
N THR A 242 0.41 2.32 -11.78
CA THR A 242 1.48 1.31 -11.67
C THR A 242 1.08 0.25 -10.67
N ILE A 243 1.38 -1.02 -10.98
CA ILE A 243 1.18 -2.15 -10.07
C ILE A 243 2.54 -2.79 -9.78
N ALA A 244 2.87 -2.93 -8.51
CA ALA A 244 3.97 -3.75 -8.01
C ALA A 244 3.41 -4.98 -7.30
N VAL A 245 3.86 -6.15 -7.74
CA VAL A 245 3.45 -7.45 -7.21
C VAL A 245 4.44 -7.90 -6.15
N MET A 246 3.95 -8.11 -4.94
CA MET A 246 4.77 -8.50 -3.79
C MET A 246 4.54 -9.95 -3.41
N TYR A 247 5.61 -10.69 -3.17
CA TYR A 247 5.60 -12.08 -2.70
C TYR A 247 6.68 -12.29 -1.64
N CYS A 248 6.30 -12.80 -0.47
CA CYS A 248 7.22 -13.10 0.65
C CYS A 248 8.28 -12.00 0.89
N GLY A 249 7.85 -10.76 1.06
CA GLY A 249 8.75 -9.63 1.35
C GLY A 249 9.51 -9.04 0.18
N LYS A 250 9.31 -9.52 -1.06
CA LYS A 250 9.99 -9.05 -2.27
C LYS A 250 9.01 -8.54 -3.33
N ILE A 251 9.40 -7.51 -4.11
CA ILE A 251 8.71 -7.18 -5.36
C ILE A 251 9.21 -8.15 -6.43
N VAL A 252 8.30 -8.90 -7.03
CA VAL A 252 8.62 -9.91 -8.05
C VAL A 252 8.35 -9.42 -9.47
N GLU A 253 7.42 -8.47 -9.62
CA GLU A 253 7.12 -7.82 -10.91
C GLU A 253 6.53 -6.44 -10.65
N MET A 254 6.86 -5.44 -11.49
CA MET A 254 6.30 -4.10 -11.44
C MET A 254 6.19 -3.53 -12.85
N ALA A 255 5.02 -3.01 -13.20
CA ALA A 255 4.79 -2.39 -14.50
C ALA A 255 3.61 -1.41 -14.46
N PRO A 256 3.40 -0.59 -15.51
CA PRO A 256 2.15 0.11 -15.72
C PRO A 256 0.98 -0.88 -15.66
N SER A 257 -0.13 -0.50 -15.00
CA SER A 257 -1.23 -1.43 -14.68
C SER A 257 -1.80 -2.12 -15.92
N PHE A 258 -1.92 -1.39 -17.01
CA PHE A 258 -2.42 -1.92 -18.27
C PHE A 258 -1.51 -3.02 -18.86
N ASP A 259 -0.19 -2.80 -18.82
CA ASP A 259 0.79 -3.73 -19.38
C ASP A 259 0.91 -4.98 -18.52
N LEU A 260 0.93 -4.81 -17.19
CA LEU A 260 1.02 -5.92 -16.26
C LEU A 260 -0.18 -6.87 -16.37
N ILE A 261 -1.39 -6.35 -16.54
CA ILE A 261 -2.61 -7.17 -16.67
C ILE A 261 -2.69 -7.86 -18.03
N ARG A 262 -2.25 -7.21 -19.09
CA ARG A 262 -2.28 -7.78 -20.44
C ARG A 262 -1.15 -8.78 -20.70
N ASN A 263 0.03 -8.51 -20.17
CA ASN A 263 1.23 -9.28 -20.45
C ASN A 263 2.05 -9.54 -19.18
N PRO A 264 1.45 -10.19 -18.16
CA PRO A 264 2.18 -10.55 -16.95
C PRO A 264 3.33 -11.50 -17.29
N LYS A 265 4.50 -11.27 -16.74
CA LYS A 265 5.72 -12.03 -17.07
C LYS A 265 6.08 -13.02 -15.96
N HIS A 266 6.02 -12.58 -14.68
CA HIS A 266 6.36 -13.47 -13.57
C HIS A 266 5.31 -14.57 -13.40
N PRO A 267 5.69 -15.85 -13.21
CA PRO A 267 4.72 -16.95 -13.05
C PRO A 267 3.68 -16.73 -11.95
N TYR A 268 4.06 -16.11 -10.85
CA TYR A 268 3.13 -15.73 -9.78
C TYR A 268 2.10 -14.70 -10.25
N THR A 269 2.54 -13.63 -10.93
CA THR A 269 1.64 -12.61 -11.49
C THR A 269 0.68 -13.21 -12.52
N ARG A 270 1.18 -14.09 -13.40
CA ARG A 270 0.34 -14.79 -14.39
C ARG A 270 -0.77 -15.58 -13.70
N ALA A 271 -0.45 -16.29 -12.60
CA ALA A 271 -1.44 -17.03 -11.83
C ALA A 271 -2.49 -16.09 -11.20
N LEU A 272 -2.07 -15.00 -10.58
CA LEU A 272 -2.99 -14.03 -9.99
C LEU A 272 -3.86 -13.33 -11.03
N VAL A 273 -3.31 -12.93 -12.17
CA VAL A 273 -4.07 -12.32 -13.27
C VAL A 273 -5.02 -13.32 -13.95
N SER A 274 -4.69 -14.63 -13.93
CA SER A 274 -5.53 -15.66 -14.53
C SER A 274 -6.92 -15.80 -13.88
N VAL A 275 -7.06 -15.38 -12.63
CA VAL A 275 -8.33 -15.42 -11.88
C VAL A 275 -9.10 -14.09 -11.90
N VAL A 276 -8.52 -13.03 -12.49
CA VAL A 276 -9.20 -11.73 -12.65
C VAL A 276 -10.34 -11.88 -13.67
N PRO A 277 -11.59 -11.55 -13.31
CA PRO A 277 -12.71 -11.60 -14.24
C PRO A 277 -12.49 -10.66 -15.42
N VAL A 278 -12.68 -11.18 -16.63
CA VAL A 278 -12.64 -10.38 -17.86
C VAL A 278 -14.08 -10.09 -18.28
N PRO A 279 -14.44 -8.83 -18.60
CA PRO A 279 -15.81 -8.48 -18.99
C PRO A 279 -16.25 -9.10 -20.34
N ASP A 280 -15.35 -9.69 -21.13
CA ASP A 280 -15.69 -10.35 -22.39
C ASP A 280 -15.91 -11.85 -22.17
N PRO A 281 -17.15 -12.36 -22.27
CA PRO A 281 -17.46 -13.76 -22.06
C PRO A 281 -16.86 -14.71 -23.11
N ARG A 282 -16.34 -14.17 -24.23
CA ARG A 282 -15.67 -14.95 -25.26
C ARG A 282 -14.20 -15.24 -24.93
N LEU A 283 -13.60 -14.49 -24.01
CA LEU A 283 -12.22 -14.65 -23.55
C LEU A 283 -12.19 -15.61 -22.36
N GLN A 284 -12.05 -16.91 -22.62
CA GLN A 284 -11.79 -17.89 -21.58
C GLN A 284 -10.30 -17.87 -21.24
N ARG A 285 -9.92 -17.25 -20.10
CA ARG A 285 -8.58 -17.41 -19.56
C ARG A 285 -8.45 -18.76 -18.86
N ARG A 286 -7.43 -19.53 -19.25
CA ARG A 286 -7.08 -20.77 -18.50
C ARG A 286 -6.60 -20.36 -17.12
N ARG A 287 -7.32 -20.81 -16.08
CA ARG A 287 -6.93 -20.57 -14.68
C ARG A 287 -5.64 -21.32 -14.37
N ILE A 288 -4.64 -20.63 -13.86
CA ILE A 288 -3.39 -21.22 -13.36
C ILE A 288 -3.56 -21.48 -11.87
N ILE A 289 -3.52 -22.75 -11.47
CA ILE A 289 -3.65 -23.16 -10.08
C ILE A 289 -2.24 -23.31 -9.50
N LEU A 290 -1.94 -22.47 -8.50
CA LEU A 290 -0.70 -22.60 -7.73
C LEU A 290 -0.83 -23.74 -6.71
N THR A 291 0.15 -24.62 -6.68
CA THR A 291 0.24 -25.71 -5.71
C THR A 291 1.16 -25.34 -4.57
N GLY A 292 0.91 -25.91 -3.38
CA GLY A 292 1.71 -25.66 -2.17
C GLY A 292 1.28 -24.43 -1.39
N GLU A 293 1.83 -24.29 -0.21
CA GLU A 293 1.57 -23.20 0.73
C GLU A 293 2.55 -22.04 0.53
N VAL A 294 2.17 -20.86 1.01
CA VAL A 294 3.07 -19.70 1.07
C VAL A 294 4.19 -20.03 2.06
N PRO A 295 5.47 -19.85 1.69
CA PRO A 295 6.57 -20.09 2.60
C PRO A 295 6.50 -19.26 3.89
N ASP A 296 6.99 -19.86 4.98
CA ASP A 296 7.13 -19.17 6.25
C ASP A 296 8.13 -18.00 6.10
N PRO A 297 7.76 -16.77 6.48
CA PRO A 297 8.66 -15.62 6.42
C PRO A 297 9.84 -15.69 7.42
N VAL A 298 9.86 -16.66 8.33
CA VAL A 298 10.99 -16.96 9.23
C VAL A 298 12.02 -17.85 8.53
N ASP A 299 11.55 -18.91 7.82
CA ASP A 299 12.40 -19.86 7.12
C ASP A 299 12.23 -19.66 5.59
N VAL A 300 12.68 -18.49 5.12
CA VAL A 300 12.55 -18.09 3.71
C VAL A 300 13.32 -19.04 2.80
N PRO A 301 12.72 -19.56 1.70
CA PRO A 301 13.42 -20.42 0.75
C PRO A 301 14.68 -19.75 0.18
N LYS A 302 15.76 -20.53 0.06
CA LYS A 302 16.97 -20.07 -0.65
C LYS A 302 16.65 -19.83 -2.12
N GLY A 303 17.37 -18.91 -2.76
CA GLY A 303 17.14 -18.53 -4.15
C GLY A 303 15.82 -17.79 -4.36
N CYS A 304 15.12 -18.09 -5.45
CA CYS A 304 13.82 -17.47 -5.76
C CYS A 304 12.77 -17.91 -4.74
N ARG A 305 12.18 -16.99 -3.98
CA ARG A 305 11.18 -17.29 -2.93
C ARG A 305 9.92 -17.99 -3.45
N PHE A 306 9.62 -17.79 -4.74
CA PHE A 306 8.47 -18.42 -5.37
C PHE A 306 8.75 -19.82 -5.90
N HIS A 307 10.03 -20.29 -5.94
CA HIS A 307 10.39 -21.58 -6.56
C HIS A 307 9.58 -22.81 -6.04
N PRO A 308 9.17 -22.89 -4.75
CA PRO A 308 8.41 -24.05 -4.27
C PRO A 308 7.02 -24.17 -4.89
N ARG A 309 6.46 -23.07 -5.38
CA ARG A 309 5.12 -23.00 -5.99
C ARG A 309 5.17 -22.73 -7.50
N CYS A 310 6.36 -22.55 -8.05
CA CYS A 310 6.54 -22.14 -9.45
C CYS A 310 6.45 -23.35 -10.40
N PRO A 311 5.51 -23.34 -11.38
CA PRO A 311 5.35 -24.47 -12.32
C PRO A 311 6.52 -24.64 -13.29
N ILE A 312 7.37 -23.61 -13.43
CA ILE A 312 8.56 -23.62 -14.32
C ILE A 312 9.88 -23.54 -13.51
N ALA A 313 9.85 -23.90 -12.22
CA ALA A 313 11.05 -23.84 -11.38
C ALA A 313 12.15 -24.78 -11.88
N LYS A 314 13.38 -24.26 -11.96
CA LYS A 314 14.59 -25.01 -12.30
C LYS A 314 15.62 -24.96 -11.17
N GLU A 315 16.71 -25.72 -11.28
CA GLU A 315 17.76 -25.77 -10.25
C GLU A 315 18.31 -24.40 -9.88
N LYS A 316 18.52 -23.53 -10.87
CA LYS A 316 18.97 -22.14 -10.64
C LYS A 316 18.01 -21.38 -9.72
N CYS A 317 16.71 -21.62 -9.81
CA CYS A 317 15.72 -20.96 -8.94
C CYS A 317 15.84 -21.39 -7.47
N ARG A 318 16.43 -22.55 -7.18
CA ARG A 318 16.61 -23.08 -5.81
C ARG A 318 17.85 -22.52 -5.14
N THR A 319 18.84 -22.11 -5.94
CA THR A 319 20.18 -21.74 -5.45
C THR A 319 20.45 -20.24 -5.54
N GLU A 320 19.88 -19.55 -6.54
CA GLU A 320 20.16 -18.15 -6.81
C GLU A 320 18.88 -17.29 -6.70
N GLU A 321 18.96 -16.18 -5.97
CA GLU A 321 17.90 -15.18 -5.94
C GLU A 321 17.89 -14.40 -7.26
N PRO A 322 16.74 -14.26 -7.96
CA PRO A 322 16.66 -13.47 -9.18
C PRO A 322 16.72 -11.97 -8.84
N GLU A 323 17.65 -11.26 -9.47
CA GLU A 323 17.71 -9.81 -9.41
C GLU A 323 16.55 -9.18 -10.16
N ILE A 324 16.04 -8.05 -9.66
CA ILE A 324 15.04 -7.26 -10.36
C ILE A 324 15.70 -6.54 -11.55
N ARG A 325 15.13 -6.67 -12.74
CA ARG A 325 15.68 -6.07 -13.98
C ARG A 325 14.58 -5.47 -14.82
N ASN A 326 14.91 -4.41 -15.55
CA ASN A 326 14.06 -3.84 -16.59
C ASN A 326 14.07 -4.75 -17.82
N ILE A 327 12.89 -5.16 -18.29
CA ILE A 327 12.74 -5.96 -19.53
C ILE A 327 12.16 -5.13 -20.67
N GLU A 328 11.33 -4.14 -20.35
CA GLU A 328 10.72 -3.17 -21.24
C GLU A 328 10.64 -1.82 -20.53
N ALA A 329 10.29 -0.74 -21.22
CA ALA A 329 10.16 0.59 -20.62
C ALA A 329 9.13 0.59 -19.46
N GLY A 330 9.62 0.71 -18.24
CA GLY A 330 8.80 0.71 -17.01
C GLY A 330 8.32 -0.67 -16.55
N HIS A 331 8.75 -1.78 -17.18
CA HIS A 331 8.42 -3.14 -16.77
C HIS A 331 9.62 -3.82 -16.14
N GLN A 332 9.54 -4.07 -14.86
CA GLN A 332 10.59 -4.70 -14.03
C GLN A 332 10.15 -6.08 -13.55
N ILE A 333 11.09 -7.02 -13.50
CA ILE A 333 10.83 -8.39 -13.10
C ILE A 333 12.02 -9.03 -12.37
N ALA A 334 11.73 -9.84 -11.37
CA ALA A 334 12.66 -10.70 -10.65
C ALA A 334 12.38 -12.17 -10.98
N CYS A 335 12.76 -12.63 -12.16
CA CYS A 335 12.62 -14.02 -12.58
C CYS A 335 13.75 -14.42 -13.53
N HIS A 336 14.32 -15.64 -13.35
CA HIS A 336 15.38 -16.18 -14.24
C HIS A 336 14.83 -16.63 -15.59
N PHE A 337 13.55 -17.08 -15.64
CA PHE A 337 12.95 -17.77 -16.78
C PHE A 337 11.60 -17.16 -17.20
N TRP A 338 11.47 -15.85 -17.11
CA TRP A 338 10.22 -15.13 -17.38
C TRP A 338 9.71 -15.24 -18.83
N GLU A 339 10.59 -15.57 -19.79
CA GLU A 339 10.25 -15.79 -21.21
C GLU A 339 9.58 -17.13 -21.46
N GLU A 340 9.72 -18.08 -20.54
CA GLU A 340 9.19 -19.43 -20.70
C GLU A 340 7.67 -19.47 -20.54
N PRO A 341 6.98 -20.25 -21.37
CA PRO A 341 5.56 -20.48 -21.23
C PRO A 341 5.27 -21.27 -19.93
N ILE A 342 4.15 -20.97 -19.31
CA ILE A 342 3.62 -21.79 -18.21
C ILE A 342 2.80 -22.93 -18.82
N PRO A 343 3.02 -24.19 -18.43
CA PRO A 343 2.33 -25.37 -18.95
C PRO A 343 0.81 -25.33 -18.82
#